data_edea9e1e789bb9adf8c1e17819f4603b
#
_entry.id   edea9e1e789bb9adf8c1e17819f4603b
#
_cell.length_a   1.000
_cell.length_b   1.000
_cell.length_c   1.000
_cell.angle_alpha   90.00
_cell.angle_beta   90.00
_cell.angle_gamma   90.00
#
_symmetry.space_group_name_H-M   'P 1'
#
loop_
_entity.id
_entity.type
_entity.pdbx_description
1 polymer ?
#
loop_
_entity_poly.entity_id
_entity_poly.type
_entity_poly.pdbx_seq_one_letter_code
_entity_poly.pdbx_strand_id
1 'polypeptide(L)'
;VKTGPRPPDPKETTVPIQAEYIWIDGTQPTPLLRSKTKIIPDYAGALSDMPIDEWGFDGSSTEQATGESSDCILKPVFHCADPIRGGKNIIVMCEVLLASTGEPHPSNTRAAAAAAQAKYKDQEMWYGIEQEYTMLRLDGTPYGFPVGGYPKPQGPYYCGVGAGRVVGREIIEKHTQACIDAGLRISGTNAEVMPGQWEFQIGPADALTVSDHMYVARWLLHRVAEDYDVVISFDAKPEKGDWNGAGAHTNFSTRAMRENYDAIIAACEKLGTRVMEHVENYGHDIQSRLTGKHETAPWNKYSYGVSNRGASVRIPWQVARDKKGYAEDRRPNANCDPYLVTRLILETVCG
;
A
#
# COMPACT_ATOMS: atom_id res chain seq x y z
N VAL A 1 59.76 25.60 23.62
CA VAL A 1 58.51 26.16 23.05
C VAL A 1 57.40 25.21 23.44
N LYS A 2 56.58 25.57 24.42
CA LYS A 2 55.38 24.82 24.80
C LYS A 2 54.31 25.16 23.80
N THR A 3 53.89 24.20 22.97
CA THR A 3 52.71 24.31 22.11
C THR A 3 51.48 24.32 23.00
N GLY A 4 50.76 25.44 23.01
CA GLY A 4 49.46 25.55 23.68
C GLY A 4 48.42 24.62 23.03
N PRO A 5 47.30 24.31 23.73
CA PRO A 5 46.28 23.44 23.20
C PRO A 5 45.72 24.00 21.91
N ARG A 6 45.59 23.13 20.90
CA ARG A 6 44.94 23.41 19.62
C ARG A 6 43.55 24.00 19.87
N PRO A 7 43.13 25.08 19.17
CA PRO A 7 41.77 25.54 19.29
C PRO A 7 40.80 24.42 18.83
N PRO A 8 39.62 24.31 19.45
CA PRO A 8 38.64 23.31 19.02
C PRO A 8 38.28 23.54 17.57
N ASP A 9 38.17 22.44 16.81
CA ASP A 9 37.72 22.45 15.42
C ASP A 9 36.41 23.25 15.30
N PRO A 10 36.20 23.97 14.18
CA PRO A 10 34.91 24.63 13.94
C PRO A 10 33.82 23.56 14.04
N LYS A 11 32.87 23.80 14.93
CA LYS A 11 31.73 22.95 15.20
C LYS A 11 31.24 22.35 13.88
N GLU A 12 31.30 21.02 13.74
CA GLU A 12 30.52 20.33 12.75
C GLU A 12 29.11 20.90 12.89
N THR A 13 28.64 21.62 11.89
CA THR A 13 27.28 22.14 11.87
C THR A 13 26.38 20.93 11.77
N THR A 14 25.85 20.48 12.91
CA THR A 14 24.85 19.40 12.94
C THR A 14 23.64 19.86 12.13
N VAL A 15 23.32 19.14 11.07
CA VAL A 15 22.16 19.44 10.23
C VAL A 15 20.94 18.70 10.81
N PRO A 16 19.93 19.43 11.31
CA PRO A 16 18.73 18.79 11.81
C PRO A 16 18.07 17.90 10.75
N ILE A 17 17.45 16.84 11.21
CA ILE A 17 16.75 15.86 10.36
C ILE A 17 15.25 16.21 10.31
N GLN A 18 14.68 16.23 9.12
CA GLN A 18 13.25 16.29 8.92
C GLN A 18 12.70 14.85 8.96
N ALA A 19 11.89 14.56 9.97
CA ALA A 19 11.20 13.29 10.12
C ALA A 19 9.73 13.48 9.75
N GLU A 20 9.31 12.93 8.62
CA GLU A 20 7.93 12.98 8.13
C GLU A 20 7.13 11.84 8.74
N TYR A 21 6.32 12.13 9.74
CA TYR A 21 5.41 11.16 10.36
C TYR A 21 4.17 11.02 9.50
N ILE A 22 3.90 9.81 9.03
CA ILE A 22 2.71 9.47 8.24
C ILE A 22 1.83 8.49 8.99
N TRP A 23 0.51 8.63 8.86
CA TRP A 23 -0.46 7.73 9.48
C TRP A 23 -1.76 7.66 8.67
N ILE A 24 -2.62 6.73 9.06
CA ILE A 24 -3.94 6.54 8.47
C ILE A 24 -4.97 7.16 9.40
N ASP A 25 -5.84 8.01 8.86
CA ASP A 25 -6.87 8.71 9.62
C ASP A 25 -8.14 7.88 9.86
N GLY A 26 -9.17 8.49 10.42
CA GLY A 26 -10.48 7.89 10.70
C GLY A 26 -11.55 8.16 9.63
N THR A 27 -11.20 8.81 8.52
CA THR A 27 -12.14 9.15 7.46
C THR A 27 -12.86 7.92 6.92
N GLN A 28 -14.18 8.04 6.71
CA GLN A 28 -15.01 6.98 6.15
C GLN A 28 -15.61 7.42 4.79
N PRO A 29 -15.86 6.51 3.86
CA PRO A 29 -15.68 5.04 3.92
C PRO A 29 -14.24 4.58 3.62
N THR A 30 -13.37 5.45 3.17
CA THR A 30 -11.96 5.15 2.84
C THR A 30 -11.05 6.05 3.67
N PRO A 31 -10.30 5.48 4.63
CA PRO A 31 -9.33 6.24 5.41
C PRO A 31 -8.25 6.89 4.53
N LEU A 32 -7.78 8.06 4.93
CA LEU A 32 -6.81 8.84 4.20
C LEU A 32 -5.44 8.83 4.86
N LEU A 33 -4.40 8.93 4.04
CA LEU A 33 -3.04 9.21 4.50
C LEU A 33 -2.95 10.65 5.02
N ARG A 34 -2.34 10.81 6.19
CA ARG A 34 -1.99 12.10 6.78
C ARG A 34 -0.49 12.15 7.03
N SER A 35 0.07 13.34 7.04
CA SER A 35 1.46 13.53 7.43
C SER A 35 1.73 14.86 8.11
N LYS A 36 2.81 14.88 8.90
CA LYS A 36 3.38 16.10 9.53
C LYS A 36 4.87 15.91 9.78
N THR A 37 5.64 16.98 9.62
CA THR A 37 7.10 16.96 9.75
C THR A 37 7.55 17.36 11.16
N LYS A 38 8.37 16.55 11.82
CA LYS A 38 9.09 16.86 13.05
C LYS A 38 10.55 17.16 12.74
N ILE A 39 11.07 18.23 13.31
CA ILE A 39 12.51 18.51 13.22
C ILE A 39 13.19 17.88 14.44
N ILE A 40 14.10 16.95 14.18
CA ILE A 40 14.83 16.22 15.20
C ILE A 40 16.33 16.53 15.11
N PRO A 41 17.08 16.38 16.22
CA PRO A 41 18.53 16.56 16.18
C PRO A 41 19.23 15.63 15.19
N ASP A 42 20.39 16.05 14.70
CA ASP A 42 21.25 15.20 13.86
C ASP A 42 21.61 13.91 14.61
N TYR A 43 21.67 12.82 13.84
CA TYR A 43 22.01 11.50 14.34
C TYR A 43 23.25 10.97 13.61
N ALA A 44 24.27 10.56 14.39
CA ALA A 44 25.54 10.10 13.85
C ALA A 44 25.57 8.61 13.49
N GLY A 45 24.58 7.82 13.93
CA GLY A 45 24.50 6.38 13.70
C GLY A 45 23.84 6.03 12.35
N ALA A 46 23.63 4.74 12.12
CA ALA A 46 22.85 4.26 10.98
C ALA A 46 21.37 4.66 11.12
N LEU A 47 20.72 5.00 10.00
CA LEU A 47 19.28 5.40 10.02
C LEU A 47 18.41 4.31 10.62
N SER A 48 18.73 3.02 10.39
CA SER A 48 18.01 1.88 10.97
C SER A 48 17.97 1.88 12.50
N ASP A 49 18.94 2.49 13.14
CA ASP A 49 19.14 2.46 14.60
C ASP A 49 18.71 3.78 15.26
N MET A 50 18.19 4.72 14.46
CA MET A 50 17.77 6.03 14.94
C MET A 50 16.58 5.89 15.90
N PRO A 51 16.70 6.37 17.15
CA PRO A 51 15.55 6.42 18.06
C PRO A 51 14.55 7.45 17.57
N ILE A 52 13.30 7.03 17.41
CA ILE A 52 12.22 7.88 16.93
C ILE A 52 11.13 7.90 17.99
N ASP A 53 10.85 9.07 18.53
CA ASP A 53 9.90 9.27 19.61
C ASP A 53 8.46 9.27 19.09
N GLU A 54 7.54 8.89 19.96
CA GLU A 54 6.11 9.14 19.77
C GLU A 54 5.84 10.65 19.63
N TRP A 55 4.73 10.99 18.95
CA TRP A 55 4.33 12.37 18.76
C TRP A 55 2.82 12.55 18.81
N GLY A 56 2.35 13.54 19.59
CA GLY A 56 0.93 13.88 19.69
C GLY A 56 0.41 14.61 18.46
N PHE A 57 -0.88 14.44 18.17
CA PHE A 57 -1.60 15.21 17.14
C PHE A 57 -3.07 15.40 17.51
N ASP A 58 -3.73 16.37 16.85
CA ASP A 58 -5.16 16.63 17.00
C ASP A 58 -5.99 15.65 16.16
N GLY A 59 -6.54 14.64 16.82
CA GLY A 59 -7.39 13.62 16.21
C GLY A 59 -8.76 14.15 15.77
N SER A 60 -9.21 15.31 16.26
CA SER A 60 -10.51 15.87 15.86
C SER A 60 -10.52 16.33 14.40
N SER A 61 -9.35 16.72 13.88
CA SER A 61 -9.17 17.13 12.49
C SER A 61 -8.96 15.95 11.53
N THR A 62 -8.95 14.71 12.05
CA THR A 62 -8.67 13.48 11.29
C THR A 62 -9.71 12.38 11.52
N GLU A 63 -10.91 12.76 12.03
CA GLU A 63 -12.01 11.82 12.35
C GLU A 63 -11.61 10.72 13.36
N GLN A 64 -10.65 11.01 14.26
CA GLN A 64 -10.12 10.06 15.24
C GLN A 64 -10.38 10.45 16.69
N ALA A 65 -10.91 11.65 16.94
CA ALA A 65 -11.24 12.11 18.28
C ALA A 65 -12.37 13.14 18.26
N THR A 66 -12.89 13.48 19.44
CA THR A 66 -13.82 14.59 19.60
C THR A 66 -13.06 15.89 19.95
N GLY A 67 -13.68 17.05 19.71
CA GLY A 67 -13.05 18.33 20.08
C GLY A 67 -12.81 18.52 21.57
N GLU A 68 -13.54 17.79 22.43
CA GLU A 68 -13.40 17.85 23.89
C GLU A 68 -12.25 16.97 24.43
N SER A 69 -11.80 15.98 23.65
CA SER A 69 -10.69 15.08 23.97
C SER A 69 -9.95 14.73 22.68
N SER A 70 -9.25 15.73 22.13
CA SER A 70 -8.76 15.69 20.76
C SER A 70 -7.41 14.99 20.57
N ASP A 71 -6.65 14.76 21.64
CA ASP A 71 -5.29 14.24 21.53
C ASP A 71 -5.24 12.76 21.17
N CYS A 72 -4.47 12.44 20.13
CA CYS A 72 -4.04 11.10 19.75
C CYS A 72 -2.51 11.01 19.69
N ILE A 73 -1.97 9.80 19.74
CA ILE A 73 -0.54 9.52 19.70
C ILE A 73 -0.17 8.82 18.40
N LEU A 74 0.84 9.32 17.71
CA LEU A 74 1.56 8.65 16.64
C LEU A 74 2.69 7.82 17.25
N LYS A 75 2.58 6.50 17.17
CA LYS A 75 3.62 5.57 17.59
C LYS A 75 4.39 5.08 16.38
N PRO A 76 5.68 5.38 16.24
CA PRO A 76 6.52 4.89 15.15
C PRO A 76 6.55 3.36 15.10
N VAL A 77 6.38 2.78 13.90
CA VAL A 77 6.38 1.33 13.69
C VAL A 77 7.34 0.89 12.58
N PHE A 78 7.64 1.79 11.66
CA PHE A 78 8.62 1.60 10.59
C PHE A 78 9.18 2.96 10.18
N HIS A 79 10.43 3.02 9.77
CA HIS A 79 11.00 4.22 9.14
C HIS A 79 11.99 3.86 8.04
N CYS A 80 12.16 4.79 7.11
CA CYS A 80 13.08 4.65 5.99
C CYS A 80 13.65 6.02 5.58
N ALA A 81 14.62 6.02 4.67
CA ALA A 81 15.10 7.25 4.07
C ALA A 81 13.97 8.03 3.36
N ASP A 82 14.01 9.35 3.42
CA ASP A 82 13.14 10.23 2.64
C ASP A 82 13.84 10.61 1.32
N PRO A 83 13.50 9.96 0.20
CA PRO A 83 14.15 10.21 -1.08
C PRO A 83 13.78 11.56 -1.70
N ILE A 84 12.67 12.17 -1.26
CA ILE A 84 12.20 13.46 -1.77
C ILE A 84 13.06 14.58 -1.21
N ARG A 85 13.30 14.56 0.10
CA ARG A 85 14.15 15.57 0.76
C ARG A 85 15.63 15.21 0.74
N GLY A 86 15.96 13.93 0.60
CA GLY A 86 17.33 13.42 0.57
C GLY A 86 18.10 13.58 1.88
N GLY A 87 19.41 13.36 1.84
CA GLY A 87 20.30 13.48 3.00
C GLY A 87 19.96 12.46 4.10
N LYS A 88 19.89 12.92 5.35
CA LYS A 88 19.54 12.11 6.52
C LYS A 88 18.02 12.16 6.85
N ASN A 89 17.21 12.83 6.03
CA ASN A 89 15.77 12.95 6.26
C ASN A 89 15.09 11.59 6.16
N ILE A 90 14.02 11.39 6.94
CA ILE A 90 13.33 10.11 7.06
C ILE A 90 11.81 10.26 6.92
N ILE A 91 11.19 9.18 6.46
CA ILE A 91 9.75 8.94 6.54
C ILE A 91 9.51 7.97 7.69
N VAL A 92 8.53 8.26 8.54
CA VAL A 92 8.18 7.49 9.73
C VAL A 92 6.74 7.05 9.63
N MET A 93 6.50 5.77 9.37
CA MET A 93 5.16 5.18 9.43
C MET A 93 4.74 4.99 10.88
N CYS A 94 3.52 5.42 11.22
CA CYS A 94 3.00 5.38 12.57
C CYS A 94 1.67 4.64 12.64
N GLU A 95 1.46 3.94 13.74
CA GLU A 95 0.15 3.52 14.20
C GLU A 95 -0.43 4.56 15.18
N VAL A 96 -1.76 4.62 15.30
CA VAL A 96 -2.44 5.59 16.17
C VAL A 96 -2.87 4.93 17.45
N LEU A 97 -2.58 5.61 18.59
CA LEU A 97 -3.00 5.20 19.93
C LEU A 97 -3.89 6.26 20.56
N LEU A 98 -4.74 5.82 21.49
CA LEU A 98 -5.51 6.69 22.38
C LEU A 98 -4.58 7.35 23.40
N ALA A 99 -4.56 8.68 23.46
CA ALA A 99 -3.70 9.40 24.40
C ALA A 99 -4.07 9.11 25.88
N SER A 100 -5.33 8.81 26.16
CA SER A 100 -5.82 8.56 27.51
C SER A 100 -5.39 7.23 28.11
N THR A 101 -5.14 6.21 27.27
CA THR A 101 -4.87 4.82 27.71
C THR A 101 -3.60 4.23 27.14
N GLY A 102 -3.07 4.77 26.04
CA GLY A 102 -1.98 4.17 25.27
C GLY A 102 -2.39 2.94 24.44
N GLU A 103 -3.66 2.56 24.46
CA GLU A 103 -4.19 1.43 23.69
C GLU A 103 -4.35 1.81 22.21
N PRO A 104 -4.36 0.81 21.30
CA PRO A 104 -4.63 1.06 19.90
C PRO A 104 -5.95 1.82 19.67
N HIS A 105 -5.91 2.87 18.86
CA HIS A 105 -7.12 3.58 18.46
C HIS A 105 -8.04 2.66 17.63
N PRO A 106 -9.39 2.78 17.69
CA PRO A 106 -10.31 1.95 16.89
C PRO A 106 -10.03 1.93 15.38
N SER A 107 -9.46 3.01 14.81
CA SER A 107 -9.03 3.06 13.41
C SER A 107 -7.68 2.37 13.14
N ASN A 108 -6.99 1.86 14.16
CA ASN A 108 -5.68 1.23 14.04
C ASN A 108 -5.82 -0.26 13.64
N THR A 109 -5.92 -0.52 12.37
CA THR A 109 -6.01 -1.89 11.81
C THR A 109 -4.68 -2.65 11.88
N ARG A 110 -3.54 -1.93 11.96
CA ARG A 110 -2.20 -2.53 12.09
C ARG A 110 -2.03 -3.35 13.35
N ALA A 111 -2.55 -2.89 14.47
CA ALA A 111 -2.44 -3.60 15.75
C ALA A 111 -3.08 -5.01 15.69
N ALA A 112 -4.24 -5.12 15.05
CA ALA A 112 -4.91 -6.42 14.85
C ALA A 112 -4.14 -7.31 13.87
N ALA A 113 -3.56 -6.74 12.80
CA ALA A 113 -2.69 -7.48 11.87
C ALA A 113 -1.43 -8.00 12.57
N ALA A 114 -0.82 -7.21 13.47
CA ALA A 114 0.33 -7.61 14.27
C ALA A 114 0.00 -8.80 15.21
N ALA A 115 -1.15 -8.75 15.86
CA ALA A 115 -1.61 -9.85 16.70
C ALA A 115 -1.84 -11.15 15.90
N ALA A 116 -2.45 -11.04 14.72
CA ALA A 116 -2.66 -12.18 13.82
C ALA A 116 -1.32 -12.75 13.32
N GLN A 117 -0.39 -11.89 12.87
CA GLN A 117 0.95 -12.32 12.43
C GLN A 117 1.71 -13.03 13.54
N ALA A 118 1.67 -12.53 14.77
CA ALA A 118 2.29 -13.17 15.92
C ALA A 118 1.67 -14.54 16.23
N LYS A 119 0.32 -14.66 16.17
CA LYS A 119 -0.40 -15.90 16.39
C LYS A 119 -0.02 -17.00 15.39
N TYR A 120 0.13 -16.64 14.11
CA TYR A 120 0.37 -17.60 13.02
C TYR A 120 1.81 -17.54 12.48
N LYS A 121 2.78 -17.05 13.27
CA LYS A 121 4.18 -16.85 12.85
C LYS A 121 4.82 -18.10 12.23
N ASP A 122 4.46 -19.29 12.72
CA ASP A 122 5.02 -20.57 12.26
C ASP A 122 4.55 -20.95 10.85
N GLN A 123 3.53 -20.27 10.30
CA GLN A 123 3.07 -20.45 8.93
C GLN A 123 3.97 -19.73 7.91
N GLU A 124 4.85 -18.83 8.37
CA GLU A 124 5.76 -18.07 7.51
C GLU A 124 5.05 -17.49 6.28
N MET A 125 3.93 -16.82 6.53
CA MET A 125 3.10 -16.26 5.46
C MET A 125 3.82 -15.11 4.75
N TRP A 126 3.85 -15.16 3.42
CA TRP A 126 4.35 -14.10 2.55
C TRP A 126 3.24 -13.53 1.70
N TYR A 127 3.35 -12.23 1.42
CA TYR A 127 2.41 -11.49 0.58
C TYR A 127 3.15 -10.66 -0.45
N GLY A 128 2.50 -10.47 -1.61
CA GLY A 128 2.87 -9.48 -2.61
C GLY A 128 1.60 -8.81 -3.10
N ILE A 129 1.55 -7.48 -3.11
CA ILE A 129 0.37 -6.71 -3.46
C ILE A 129 0.63 -5.94 -4.75
N GLU A 130 -0.28 -6.10 -5.72
CA GLU A 130 -0.30 -5.43 -7.03
C GLU A 130 -1.27 -4.23 -6.90
N GLN A 131 -0.72 -3.04 -6.61
CA GLN A 131 -1.50 -1.85 -6.37
C GLN A 131 -1.78 -1.10 -7.66
N GLU A 132 -3.00 -1.20 -8.16
CA GLU A 132 -3.48 -0.35 -9.24
C GLU A 132 -3.91 1.02 -8.71
N TYR A 133 -3.86 2.03 -9.56
CA TYR A 133 -4.34 3.38 -9.30
C TYR A 133 -4.57 4.14 -10.60
N THR A 134 -5.34 5.22 -10.53
CA THR A 134 -5.63 6.06 -11.67
C THR A 134 -5.14 7.48 -11.42
N MET A 135 -4.45 8.04 -12.39
CA MET A 135 -4.07 9.45 -12.41
C MET A 135 -5.23 10.28 -12.91
N LEU A 136 -5.57 11.35 -12.20
CA LEU A 136 -6.60 12.30 -12.58
C LEU A 136 -6.00 13.70 -12.71
N ARG A 137 -6.59 14.52 -13.55
CA ARG A 137 -6.35 15.97 -13.54
C ARG A 137 -7.00 16.59 -12.30
N LEU A 138 -6.66 17.84 -11.99
CA LEU A 138 -7.24 18.58 -10.86
C LEU A 138 -8.77 18.77 -10.98
N ASP A 139 -9.32 18.69 -12.20
CA ASP A 139 -10.77 18.74 -12.44
C ASP A 139 -11.48 17.37 -12.27
N GLY A 140 -10.72 16.32 -11.90
CA GLY A 140 -11.22 14.96 -11.69
C GLY A 140 -11.32 14.11 -12.96
N THR A 141 -10.96 14.64 -14.13
CA THR A 141 -10.97 13.83 -15.37
C THR A 141 -9.75 12.92 -15.45
N PRO A 142 -9.85 11.69 -15.99
CA PRO A 142 -8.72 10.80 -16.11
C PRO A 142 -7.57 11.41 -16.93
N TYR A 143 -6.36 11.31 -16.38
CA TYR A 143 -5.16 11.80 -17.03
C TYR A 143 -4.88 11.00 -18.31
N GLY A 144 -4.77 11.70 -19.43
CA GLY A 144 -4.62 11.07 -20.76
C GLY A 144 -5.91 10.89 -21.53
N PHE A 145 -7.08 11.21 -20.97
CA PHE A 145 -8.29 11.33 -21.79
C PHE A 145 -8.22 12.60 -22.63
N PRO A 146 -8.69 12.56 -23.90
CA PRO A 146 -8.69 13.72 -24.76
C PRO A 146 -9.62 14.80 -24.24
N VAL A 147 -9.28 16.06 -24.47
CA VAL A 147 -10.15 17.18 -24.12
C VAL A 147 -11.45 17.09 -24.93
N GLY A 148 -12.58 17.06 -24.22
CA GLY A 148 -13.91 17.02 -24.85
C GLY A 148 -14.32 15.67 -25.47
N GLY A 149 -13.67 14.57 -25.07
CA GLY A 149 -13.99 13.24 -25.56
C GLY A 149 -13.49 12.12 -24.70
N TYR A 150 -13.75 10.89 -25.15
CA TYR A 150 -13.29 9.67 -24.49
C TYR A 150 -12.42 8.87 -25.45
N PRO A 151 -11.32 8.27 -24.96
CA PRO A 151 -10.58 7.30 -25.75
C PRO A 151 -11.41 6.02 -25.91
N LYS A 152 -11.04 5.17 -26.86
CA LYS A 152 -11.70 3.87 -27.05
C LYS A 152 -11.52 3.01 -25.79
N PRO A 153 -12.60 2.55 -25.13
CA PRO A 153 -12.50 1.58 -24.03
C PRO A 153 -11.85 0.27 -24.49
N GLN A 154 -11.17 -0.42 -23.57
CA GLN A 154 -10.50 -1.69 -23.86
C GLN A 154 -9.54 -1.62 -25.05
N GLY A 155 -8.82 -0.49 -25.19
CA GLY A 155 -7.79 -0.32 -26.20
C GLY A 155 -6.46 -1.00 -25.79
N PRO A 156 -5.40 -0.86 -26.62
CA PRO A 156 -4.10 -1.47 -26.37
C PRO A 156 -3.26 -0.67 -25.36
N TYR A 157 -3.78 -0.47 -24.15
CA TYR A 157 -3.15 0.34 -23.09
C TYR A 157 -2.29 -0.50 -22.15
N TYR A 158 -2.72 -1.75 -21.86
CA TYR A 158 -1.99 -2.65 -20.97
C TYR A 158 -0.56 -2.88 -21.44
N CYS A 159 0.41 -2.59 -20.58
CA CYS A 159 1.85 -2.60 -20.90
C CYS A 159 2.18 -1.80 -22.17
N GLY A 160 1.40 -0.75 -22.46
CA GLY A 160 1.50 0.02 -23.69
C GLY A 160 2.80 0.81 -23.79
N VAL A 161 3.21 1.09 -25.04
CA VAL A 161 4.39 1.88 -25.36
C VAL A 161 4.02 3.01 -26.29
N GLY A 162 4.55 4.21 -26.01
CA GLY A 162 4.36 5.41 -26.82
C GLY A 162 3.23 6.31 -26.33
N ALA A 163 3.35 7.61 -26.63
CA ALA A 163 2.50 8.68 -26.11
C ALA A 163 1.01 8.55 -26.49
N GLY A 164 0.68 7.79 -27.53
CA GLY A 164 -0.70 7.54 -27.92
C GLY A 164 -1.40 6.43 -27.10
N ARG A 165 -0.70 5.80 -26.15
CA ARG A 165 -1.20 4.65 -25.39
C ARG A 165 -1.06 4.81 -23.88
N VAL A 166 0.02 5.46 -23.43
CA VAL A 166 0.29 5.65 -22.00
C VAL A 166 0.63 7.10 -21.71
N VAL A 167 0.27 7.55 -20.52
CA VAL A 167 0.59 8.87 -19.99
C VAL A 167 1.10 8.73 -18.56
N GLY A 168 1.80 9.72 -18.04
CA GLY A 168 2.28 9.74 -16.67
C GLY A 168 3.52 8.88 -16.40
N ARG A 169 4.20 8.35 -17.41
CA ARG A 169 5.39 7.51 -17.25
C ARG A 169 6.48 8.17 -16.41
N GLU A 170 6.67 9.46 -16.54
CA GLU A 170 7.65 10.19 -15.75
C GLU A 170 7.33 10.14 -14.24
N ILE A 171 6.04 10.22 -13.88
CA ILE A 171 5.58 10.10 -12.48
C ILE A 171 5.91 8.70 -11.97
N ILE A 172 5.62 7.65 -12.77
CA ILE A 172 5.89 6.26 -12.40
C ILE A 172 7.37 6.01 -12.19
N GLU A 173 8.22 6.49 -13.09
CA GLU A 173 9.67 6.28 -13.02
C GLU A 173 10.26 6.98 -11.79
N LYS A 174 9.82 8.22 -11.49
CA LYS A 174 10.21 8.92 -10.27
C LYS A 174 9.72 8.23 -9.00
N HIS A 175 8.46 7.77 -8.99
CA HIS A 175 7.90 7.02 -7.88
C HIS A 175 8.66 5.71 -7.64
N THR A 176 8.92 4.95 -8.70
CA THR A 176 9.68 3.70 -8.62
C THR A 176 11.07 3.93 -8.05
N GLN A 177 11.78 4.94 -8.54
CA GLN A 177 13.11 5.29 -8.02
C GLN A 177 13.03 5.74 -6.55
N ALA A 178 12.05 6.55 -6.19
CA ALA A 178 11.84 6.95 -4.79
C ALA A 178 11.58 5.73 -3.88
N CYS A 179 10.77 4.77 -4.29
CA CYS A 179 10.58 3.54 -3.54
C CYS A 179 11.87 2.72 -3.37
N ILE A 180 12.71 2.64 -4.41
CA ILE A 180 14.02 1.97 -4.36
C ILE A 180 14.94 2.69 -3.39
N ASP A 181 15.05 4.01 -3.48
CA ASP A 181 15.92 4.84 -2.63
C ASP A 181 15.48 4.84 -1.16
N ALA A 182 14.18 4.70 -0.90
CA ALA A 182 13.62 4.50 0.44
C ALA A 182 13.85 3.07 0.98
N GLY A 183 14.35 2.13 0.17
CA GLY A 183 14.57 0.74 0.56
C GLY A 183 13.28 -0.09 0.67
N LEU A 184 12.20 0.36 0.02
CA LEU A 184 10.95 -0.40 -0.02
C LEU A 184 11.08 -1.65 -0.90
N ARG A 185 10.28 -2.66 -0.62
CA ARG A 185 10.24 -3.91 -1.40
C ARG A 185 9.41 -3.76 -2.68
N ILE A 186 9.70 -2.73 -3.48
CA ILE A 186 9.07 -2.60 -4.79
C ILE A 186 9.62 -3.68 -5.73
N SER A 187 8.74 -4.35 -6.47
CA SER A 187 9.10 -5.51 -7.32
C SER A 187 8.72 -5.33 -8.79
N GLY A 188 7.85 -4.38 -9.12
CA GLY A 188 7.48 -4.13 -10.49
C GLY A 188 6.54 -2.95 -10.67
N THR A 189 6.41 -2.51 -11.93
CA THR A 189 5.43 -1.50 -12.36
C THR A 189 5.00 -1.78 -13.79
N ASN A 190 3.76 -1.49 -14.12
CA ASN A 190 3.24 -1.58 -15.49
C ASN A 190 2.08 -0.61 -15.72
N ALA A 191 1.89 -0.24 -16.99
CA ALA A 191 0.68 0.47 -17.41
C ALA A 191 -0.49 -0.51 -17.47
N GLU A 192 -1.66 -0.03 -17.04
CA GLU A 192 -2.89 -0.79 -16.97
C GLU A 192 -3.82 -0.55 -18.16
N VAL A 193 -5.04 -1.09 -18.09
CA VAL A 193 -5.96 -1.20 -19.23
C VAL A 193 -6.74 0.08 -19.56
N MET A 194 -6.45 1.17 -18.84
CA MET A 194 -7.00 2.51 -19.10
C MET A 194 -5.86 3.54 -19.22
N PRO A 195 -5.94 4.54 -20.10
CA PRO A 195 -4.97 5.65 -20.10
C PRO A 195 -4.91 6.32 -18.72
N GLY A 196 -3.70 6.55 -18.22
CA GLY A 196 -3.49 7.10 -16.87
C GLY A 196 -3.67 6.12 -15.72
N GLN A 197 -4.02 4.87 -16.00
CA GLN A 197 -4.05 3.80 -15.00
C GLN A 197 -2.72 3.04 -15.02
N TRP A 198 -2.17 2.85 -13.82
CA TRP A 198 -0.89 2.18 -13.61
C TRP A 198 -0.94 1.27 -12.40
N GLU A 199 0.02 0.38 -12.31
CA GLU A 199 0.23 -0.54 -11.20
C GLU A 199 1.66 -0.43 -10.70
N PHE A 200 1.84 -0.54 -9.38
CA PHE A 200 3.12 -0.88 -8.77
C PHE A 200 2.94 -2.07 -7.82
N GLN A 201 4.02 -2.82 -7.59
CA GLN A 201 3.98 -4.07 -6.82
C GLN A 201 4.91 -3.98 -5.62
N ILE A 202 4.41 -4.31 -4.43
CA ILE A 202 5.16 -4.39 -3.18
C ILE A 202 5.19 -5.83 -2.69
N GLY A 203 6.38 -6.33 -2.39
CA GLY A 203 6.61 -7.66 -1.84
C GLY A 203 7.68 -8.46 -2.61
N PRO A 204 7.91 -9.74 -2.25
CA PRO A 204 7.25 -10.48 -1.16
C PRO A 204 7.76 -10.09 0.24
N ALA A 205 6.85 -10.09 1.22
CA ALA A 205 7.17 -9.85 2.63
C ALA A 205 6.07 -10.43 3.55
N ASP A 206 6.29 -10.39 4.87
CA ASP A 206 5.26 -10.68 5.86
C ASP A 206 4.16 -9.60 5.87
N ALA A 207 3.05 -9.85 6.60
CA ALA A 207 1.86 -9.00 6.58
C ALA A 207 2.14 -7.55 7.03
N LEU A 208 2.95 -7.33 8.05
CA LEU A 208 3.27 -6.00 8.53
C LEU A 208 4.20 -5.27 7.57
N THR A 209 5.29 -5.92 7.16
CA THR A 209 6.28 -5.33 6.26
C THR A 209 5.65 -4.95 4.92
N VAL A 210 4.84 -5.82 4.29
CA VAL A 210 4.21 -5.50 3.00
C VAL A 210 3.23 -4.34 3.13
N SER A 211 2.49 -4.26 4.25
CA SER A 211 1.49 -3.21 4.48
C SER A 211 2.12 -1.87 4.85
N ASP A 212 3.14 -1.86 5.72
CA ASP A 212 3.92 -0.66 6.05
C ASP A 212 4.56 -0.07 4.78
N HIS A 213 5.21 -0.91 3.97
CA HIS A 213 5.82 -0.50 2.70
C HIS A 213 4.78 -0.01 1.69
N MET A 214 3.59 -0.62 1.65
CA MET A 214 2.51 -0.19 0.76
C MET A 214 2.04 1.22 1.11
N TYR A 215 1.84 1.54 2.38
CA TYR A 215 1.42 2.89 2.79
C TYR A 215 2.51 3.95 2.53
N VAL A 216 3.78 3.62 2.77
CA VAL A 216 4.89 4.52 2.40
C VAL A 216 4.95 4.72 0.89
N ALA A 217 4.79 3.66 0.09
CA ALA A 217 4.76 3.75 -1.36
C ALA A 217 3.58 4.59 -1.88
N ARG A 218 2.38 4.44 -1.29
CA ARG A 218 1.22 5.30 -1.60
C ARG A 218 1.50 6.77 -1.27
N TRP A 219 2.12 7.04 -0.11
CA TRP A 219 2.51 8.40 0.27
C TRP A 219 3.52 9.00 -0.72
N LEU A 220 4.57 8.25 -1.06
CA LEU A 220 5.57 8.68 -2.05
C LEU A 220 4.92 8.98 -3.42
N LEU A 221 3.95 8.15 -3.84
CA LEU A 221 3.24 8.36 -5.10
C LEU A 221 2.45 9.68 -5.10
N HIS A 222 1.72 9.97 -4.02
CA HIS A 222 1.02 11.25 -3.87
C HIS A 222 2.00 12.42 -3.91
N ARG A 223 3.11 12.34 -3.17
CA ARG A 223 4.14 13.39 -3.11
C ARG A 223 4.81 13.65 -4.46
N VAL A 224 5.14 12.61 -5.20
CA VAL A 224 5.70 12.74 -6.55
C VAL A 224 4.68 13.36 -7.50
N ALA A 225 3.41 12.95 -7.41
CA ALA A 225 2.36 13.44 -8.29
C ALA A 225 2.01 14.93 -8.08
N GLU A 226 2.24 15.48 -6.86
CA GLU A 226 2.07 16.91 -6.56
C GLU A 226 2.91 17.80 -7.49
N ASP A 227 4.14 17.39 -7.85
CA ASP A 227 5.02 18.15 -8.73
C ASP A 227 4.49 18.26 -10.18
N TYR A 228 3.45 17.48 -10.51
CA TYR A 228 2.85 17.40 -11.86
C TYR A 228 1.40 17.89 -11.91
N ASP A 229 0.86 18.41 -10.80
CA ASP A 229 -0.57 18.76 -10.69
C ASP A 229 -1.48 17.59 -11.03
N VAL A 230 -1.07 16.37 -10.64
CA VAL A 230 -1.81 15.12 -10.85
C VAL A 230 -2.35 14.57 -9.54
N VAL A 231 -3.64 14.23 -9.53
CA VAL A 231 -4.30 13.57 -8.39
C VAL A 231 -4.18 12.04 -8.57
N ILE A 232 -3.75 11.36 -7.54
CA ILE A 232 -3.75 9.89 -7.50
C ILE A 232 -5.07 9.42 -6.89
N SER A 233 -5.84 8.63 -7.63
CA SER A 233 -7.06 7.99 -7.16
C SER A 233 -6.85 6.49 -6.98
N PHE A 234 -7.24 6.00 -5.80
CA PHE A 234 -7.37 4.57 -5.50
C PHE A 234 -8.84 4.12 -5.55
N ASP A 235 -9.74 4.88 -6.14
CA ASP A 235 -11.14 4.49 -6.30
C ASP A 235 -11.26 3.17 -7.05
N ALA A 236 -12.18 2.31 -6.59
CA ALA A 236 -12.40 1.00 -7.18
C ALA A 236 -12.86 1.06 -8.64
N LYS A 237 -13.60 2.11 -9.02
CA LYS A 237 -14.12 2.33 -10.36
C LYS A 237 -14.11 3.83 -10.69
N PRO A 238 -12.91 4.43 -10.94
CA PRO A 238 -12.78 5.87 -11.16
C PRO A 238 -13.49 6.35 -12.43
N GLU A 239 -13.57 5.52 -13.47
CA GLU A 239 -14.33 5.80 -14.69
C GLU A 239 -15.43 4.77 -14.89
N LYS A 240 -16.65 5.26 -15.12
CA LYS A 240 -17.84 4.40 -15.33
C LYS A 240 -17.92 3.87 -16.77
N GLY A 241 -18.74 2.84 -16.96
CA GLY A 241 -18.95 2.25 -18.27
C GLY A 241 -18.01 1.09 -18.57
N ASP A 242 -17.61 0.95 -19.83
CA ASP A 242 -16.83 -0.20 -20.34
C ASP A 242 -15.31 -0.09 -20.06
N TRP A 243 -14.98 0.33 -18.84
CA TRP A 243 -13.60 0.42 -18.34
C TRP A 243 -13.37 -0.59 -17.22
N ASN A 244 -12.11 -1.04 -17.04
CA ASN A 244 -11.72 -1.81 -15.87
C ASN A 244 -11.79 -0.92 -14.62
N GLY A 245 -12.01 -1.55 -13.47
CA GLY A 245 -11.76 -0.91 -12.17
C GLY A 245 -10.30 -1.02 -11.77
N ALA A 246 -9.98 -0.52 -10.58
CA ALA A 246 -8.66 -0.61 -9.98
C ALA A 246 -8.68 -1.54 -8.76
N GLY A 247 -7.78 -2.52 -8.75
CA GLY A 247 -7.62 -3.53 -7.70
C GLY A 247 -6.31 -3.37 -6.91
N ALA A 248 -6.22 -4.16 -5.86
CA ALA A 248 -4.97 -4.44 -5.15
C ALA A 248 -4.85 -5.96 -4.99
N HIS A 249 -4.60 -6.65 -6.12
CA HIS A 249 -4.50 -8.11 -6.12
C HIS A 249 -3.44 -8.56 -5.13
N THR A 250 -3.82 -9.46 -4.26
CA THR A 250 -2.94 -9.88 -3.16
C THR A 250 -2.49 -11.31 -3.36
N ASN A 251 -1.24 -11.45 -3.77
CA ASN A 251 -0.55 -12.73 -3.82
C ASN A 251 -0.21 -13.17 -2.40
N PHE A 252 -0.39 -14.44 -2.08
CA PHE A 252 -0.09 -14.97 -0.75
C PHE A 252 0.39 -16.42 -0.79
N SER A 253 1.25 -16.78 0.16
CA SER A 253 1.71 -18.15 0.34
C SER A 253 2.10 -18.44 1.79
N THR A 254 1.67 -19.59 2.31
CA THR A 254 2.28 -20.17 3.52
C THR A 254 3.54 -20.96 3.16
N ARG A 255 4.35 -21.36 4.16
CA ARG A 255 5.47 -22.29 3.91
C ARG A 255 4.99 -23.56 3.23
N ALA A 256 3.88 -24.16 3.69
CA ALA A 256 3.32 -25.37 3.08
C ALA A 256 2.93 -25.20 1.61
N MET A 257 2.37 -24.03 1.24
CA MET A 257 2.03 -23.74 -0.16
C MET A 257 3.26 -23.63 -1.06
N ARG A 258 4.39 -23.14 -0.53
CA ARG A 258 5.67 -23.08 -1.26
C ARG A 258 6.32 -24.45 -1.47
N GLU A 259 5.80 -25.49 -0.83
CA GLU A 259 6.31 -26.87 -0.90
C GLU A 259 5.32 -27.84 -1.57
N ASN A 260 3.99 -27.57 -1.46
CA ASN A 260 2.95 -28.52 -1.84
C ASN A 260 1.75 -27.84 -2.50
N TYR A 261 1.30 -28.39 -3.62
CA TYR A 261 0.15 -27.90 -4.39
C TYR A 261 -1.19 -28.11 -3.67
N ASP A 262 -1.36 -29.21 -2.91
CA ASP A 262 -2.60 -29.48 -2.19
C ASP A 262 -2.84 -28.43 -1.11
N ALA A 263 -1.78 -27.87 -0.53
CA ALA A 263 -1.89 -26.75 0.40
C ALA A 263 -2.42 -25.48 -0.27
N ILE A 264 -2.11 -25.27 -1.56
CA ILE A 264 -2.66 -24.15 -2.35
C ILE A 264 -4.16 -24.35 -2.59
N ILE A 265 -4.57 -25.56 -2.96
CA ILE A 265 -5.98 -25.91 -3.17
C ILE A 265 -6.76 -25.73 -1.86
N ALA A 266 -6.26 -26.26 -0.74
CA ALA A 266 -6.89 -26.10 0.56
C ALA A 266 -7.03 -24.63 0.99
N ALA A 267 -6.02 -23.79 0.72
CA ALA A 267 -6.10 -22.36 1.00
C ALA A 267 -7.18 -21.68 0.15
N CYS A 268 -7.28 -22.00 -1.14
CA CYS A 268 -8.35 -21.51 -2.01
C CYS A 268 -9.73 -21.94 -1.51
N GLU A 269 -9.91 -23.19 -1.11
CA GLU A 269 -11.18 -23.69 -0.55
C GLU A 269 -11.57 -22.96 0.74
N LYS A 270 -10.63 -22.74 1.66
CA LYS A 270 -10.85 -21.98 2.89
C LYS A 270 -11.31 -20.56 2.62
N LEU A 271 -10.71 -19.84 1.66
CA LEU A 271 -11.14 -18.50 1.26
C LEU A 271 -12.60 -18.48 0.77
N GLY A 272 -13.09 -19.58 0.20
CA GLY A 272 -14.47 -19.75 -0.21
C GLY A 272 -15.47 -19.89 0.94
N THR A 273 -15.02 -20.16 2.17
CA THR A 273 -15.91 -20.31 3.35
C THR A 273 -16.29 -18.97 4.01
N ARG A 274 -15.53 -17.89 3.73
CA ARG A 274 -15.72 -16.57 4.37
C ARG A 274 -15.86 -15.44 3.33
N VAL A 275 -16.53 -15.71 2.19
CA VAL A 275 -16.57 -14.81 1.03
C VAL A 275 -17.05 -13.40 1.38
N MET A 276 -18.19 -13.29 2.08
CA MET A 276 -18.78 -11.99 2.39
C MET A 276 -17.93 -11.18 3.36
N GLU A 277 -17.35 -11.83 4.36
CA GLU A 277 -16.46 -11.17 5.30
C GLU A 277 -15.25 -10.53 4.60
N HIS A 278 -14.65 -11.24 3.64
CA HIS A 278 -13.57 -10.68 2.82
C HIS A 278 -14.07 -9.51 1.97
N VAL A 279 -15.16 -9.70 1.23
CA VAL A 279 -15.69 -8.68 0.31
C VAL A 279 -16.06 -7.39 1.05
N GLU A 280 -16.68 -7.48 2.22
CA GLU A 280 -17.07 -6.32 3.04
C GLU A 280 -15.88 -5.53 3.60
N ASN A 281 -14.70 -6.16 3.70
CA ASN A 281 -13.48 -5.56 4.26
C ASN A 281 -12.37 -5.30 3.22
N TYR A 282 -12.63 -5.58 1.94
CA TYR A 282 -11.64 -5.46 0.87
C TYR A 282 -11.67 -4.11 0.12
N GLY A 283 -12.18 -3.08 0.77
CA GLY A 283 -12.26 -1.72 0.25
C GLY A 283 -13.69 -1.28 -0.08
N HIS A 284 -13.83 0.03 -0.27
CA HIS A 284 -15.13 0.65 -0.56
C HIS A 284 -15.53 0.44 -2.02
N ASP A 285 -16.85 0.36 -2.27
CA ASP A 285 -17.48 0.24 -3.59
C ASP A 285 -17.02 -0.99 -4.40
N ILE A 286 -16.80 -2.11 -3.71
CA ILE A 286 -16.32 -3.35 -4.34
C ILE A 286 -17.27 -3.88 -5.41
N GLN A 287 -18.58 -3.60 -5.29
CA GLN A 287 -19.63 -4.05 -6.21
C GLN A 287 -19.52 -3.39 -7.59
N SER A 288 -19.05 -2.16 -7.65
CA SER A 288 -18.86 -1.45 -8.92
C SER A 288 -17.70 -2.00 -9.74
N ARG A 289 -16.71 -2.63 -9.06
CA ARG A 289 -15.55 -3.26 -9.70
C ARG A 289 -15.77 -4.76 -9.96
N LEU A 290 -16.23 -5.53 -8.96
CA LEU A 290 -16.42 -6.99 -9.07
C LEU A 290 -17.77 -7.33 -9.70
N THR A 291 -17.90 -7.13 -10.99
CA THR A 291 -19.17 -7.27 -11.74
C THR A 291 -19.32 -8.59 -12.47
N GLY A 292 -18.26 -9.40 -12.56
CA GLY A 292 -18.20 -10.57 -13.44
C GLY A 292 -17.82 -10.23 -14.88
N LYS A 293 -17.45 -8.97 -15.14
CA LYS A 293 -16.88 -8.47 -16.41
C LYS A 293 -15.51 -7.88 -16.14
N HIS A 294 -14.79 -7.50 -17.20
CA HIS A 294 -13.47 -6.83 -17.07
C HIS A 294 -12.51 -7.62 -16.18
N GLU A 295 -12.40 -8.93 -16.43
CA GLU A 295 -11.48 -9.84 -15.73
C GLU A 295 -11.72 -9.94 -14.21
N THR A 296 -12.98 -9.81 -13.76
CA THR A 296 -13.39 -9.98 -12.37
C THR A 296 -14.43 -11.06 -12.19
N ALA A 297 -14.45 -11.74 -11.05
CA ALA A 297 -15.60 -12.51 -10.58
C ALA A 297 -16.67 -11.56 -10.02
N PRO A 298 -17.98 -11.92 -10.06
CA PRO A 298 -18.99 -11.16 -9.34
C PRO A 298 -18.70 -11.15 -7.82
N TRP A 299 -18.91 -10.03 -7.15
CA TRP A 299 -18.62 -9.83 -5.72
C TRP A 299 -19.29 -10.85 -4.79
N ASN A 300 -20.47 -11.35 -5.18
CA ASN A 300 -21.30 -12.29 -4.40
C ASN A 300 -21.10 -13.76 -4.79
N LYS A 301 -20.10 -14.05 -5.62
CA LYS A 301 -19.77 -15.42 -6.04
C LYS A 301 -18.29 -15.67 -5.82
N TYR A 302 -17.97 -16.86 -5.34
CA TYR A 302 -16.59 -17.29 -5.18
C TYR A 302 -16.22 -18.37 -6.20
N SER A 303 -15.05 -18.24 -6.73
CA SER A 303 -14.44 -19.27 -7.58
C SER A 303 -12.91 -19.15 -7.52
N TYR A 304 -12.24 -20.26 -7.79
CA TYR A 304 -10.79 -20.25 -8.02
C TYR A 304 -10.43 -21.09 -9.23
N GLY A 305 -9.30 -20.86 -9.84
CA GLY A 305 -8.86 -21.64 -11.01
C GLY A 305 -7.48 -21.27 -11.51
N VAL A 306 -6.89 -22.21 -12.26
CA VAL A 306 -5.58 -22.04 -12.89
C VAL A 306 -5.71 -21.09 -14.08
N SER A 307 -4.86 -20.06 -14.13
CA SER A 307 -4.81 -19.04 -15.20
C SER A 307 -6.12 -18.32 -15.46
N ASN A 308 -7.08 -18.38 -14.52
CA ASN A 308 -8.41 -17.81 -14.70
C ASN A 308 -8.51 -16.43 -14.08
N ARG A 309 -8.42 -15.37 -14.90
CA ARG A 309 -8.59 -13.97 -14.47
C ARG A 309 -10.02 -13.60 -14.09
N GLY A 310 -11.02 -14.37 -14.53
CA GLY A 310 -12.43 -14.22 -14.13
C GLY A 310 -12.79 -14.89 -12.81
N ALA A 311 -11.82 -15.49 -12.10
CA ALA A 311 -12.03 -16.10 -10.79
C ALA A 311 -11.73 -15.11 -9.66
N SER A 312 -12.30 -15.37 -8.47
CA SER A 312 -12.00 -14.63 -7.23
C SER A 312 -10.55 -14.84 -6.79
N VAL A 313 -10.07 -16.10 -6.92
CA VAL A 313 -8.68 -16.47 -6.63
C VAL A 313 -8.09 -17.17 -7.83
N ARG A 314 -6.94 -16.70 -8.27
CA ARG A 314 -6.21 -17.25 -9.39
C ARG A 314 -4.99 -18.02 -8.89
N ILE A 315 -4.77 -19.21 -9.47
CA ILE A 315 -3.52 -19.97 -9.33
C ILE A 315 -2.73 -19.73 -10.62
N PRO A 316 -1.54 -19.12 -10.58
CA PRO A 316 -0.71 -18.93 -11.77
C PRO A 316 -0.36 -20.25 -12.45
N TRP A 317 -0.21 -20.25 -13.78
CA TRP A 317 0.08 -21.47 -14.53
C TRP A 317 1.42 -22.12 -14.13
N GLN A 318 2.41 -21.29 -13.78
CA GLN A 318 3.71 -21.76 -13.30
C GLN A 318 3.56 -22.54 -11.99
N VAL A 319 2.74 -22.04 -11.06
CA VAL A 319 2.45 -22.69 -9.79
C VAL A 319 1.76 -24.05 -10.01
N ALA A 320 0.80 -24.11 -10.93
CA ALA A 320 0.13 -25.36 -11.28
C ALA A 320 1.09 -26.37 -11.95
N ARG A 321 2.04 -25.89 -12.76
CA ARG A 321 3.08 -26.70 -13.39
C ARG A 321 4.09 -27.23 -12.36
N ASP A 322 4.59 -26.32 -11.51
CA ASP A 322 5.68 -26.62 -10.56
C ASP A 322 5.16 -27.29 -9.26
N LYS A 323 3.82 -27.42 -9.14
CA LYS A 323 3.11 -28.04 -8.01
C LYS A 323 3.45 -27.43 -6.65
N LYS A 324 3.78 -26.14 -6.62
CA LYS A 324 4.08 -25.35 -5.42
C LYS A 324 4.11 -23.86 -5.76
N GLY A 325 3.97 -22.99 -4.77
CA GLY A 325 4.11 -21.54 -4.94
C GLY A 325 3.08 -20.74 -4.13
N TYR A 326 2.20 -20.01 -4.81
CA TYR A 326 1.28 -19.06 -4.23
C TYR A 326 -0.08 -19.03 -4.94
N ALA A 327 -1.05 -18.34 -4.35
CA ALA A 327 -2.31 -17.99 -4.98
C ALA A 327 -2.50 -16.46 -4.94
N GLU A 328 -3.30 -15.95 -5.87
CA GLU A 328 -3.60 -14.54 -6.04
C GLU A 328 -5.08 -14.29 -5.69
N ASP A 329 -5.36 -13.59 -4.58
CA ASP A 329 -6.69 -13.08 -4.30
C ASP A 329 -6.92 -11.78 -5.09
N ARG A 330 -7.84 -11.84 -6.05
CA ARG A 330 -8.14 -10.75 -7.00
C ARG A 330 -9.26 -9.84 -6.53
N ARG A 331 -9.84 -10.13 -5.36
CA ARG A 331 -11.00 -9.40 -4.83
C ARG A 331 -10.68 -8.03 -4.21
N PRO A 332 -9.51 -7.79 -3.56
CA PRO A 332 -9.25 -6.49 -2.94
C PRO A 332 -9.26 -5.35 -3.95
N ASN A 333 -9.94 -4.24 -3.59
CA ASN A 333 -9.95 -3.00 -4.36
C ASN A 333 -8.66 -2.18 -4.13
N ALA A 334 -8.38 -1.26 -5.03
CA ALA A 334 -7.24 -0.36 -4.91
C ALA A 334 -7.26 0.46 -3.62
N ASN A 335 -8.45 0.86 -3.14
CA ASN A 335 -8.65 1.61 -1.89
C ASN A 335 -8.68 0.73 -0.63
N CYS A 336 -8.32 -0.55 -0.72
CA CYS A 336 -8.30 -1.43 0.45
C CYS A 336 -7.25 -0.98 1.48
N ASP A 337 -7.51 -1.38 2.72
CA ASP A 337 -6.51 -1.35 3.79
C ASP A 337 -5.67 -2.63 3.72
N PRO A 338 -4.37 -2.56 3.40
CA PRO A 338 -3.51 -3.75 3.28
C PRO A 338 -3.36 -4.53 4.60
N TYR A 339 -3.46 -3.88 5.77
CA TYR A 339 -3.46 -4.59 7.06
C TYR A 339 -4.70 -5.47 7.22
N LEU A 340 -5.89 -4.96 6.83
CA LEU A 340 -7.13 -5.75 6.85
C LEU A 340 -7.06 -6.92 5.87
N VAL A 341 -6.61 -6.67 4.65
CA VAL A 341 -6.52 -7.71 3.61
C VAL A 341 -5.58 -8.83 4.05
N THR A 342 -4.36 -8.50 4.45
CA THR A 342 -3.36 -9.50 4.86
C THR A 342 -3.78 -10.26 6.10
N ARG A 343 -4.37 -9.58 7.11
CA ARG A 343 -4.92 -10.22 8.31
C ARG A 343 -6.02 -11.22 7.97
N LEU A 344 -7.03 -10.82 7.19
CA LEU A 344 -8.16 -11.69 6.85
C LEU A 344 -7.74 -12.92 6.05
N ILE A 345 -6.80 -12.77 5.10
CA ILE A 345 -6.23 -13.91 4.39
C ILE A 345 -5.53 -14.86 5.38
N LEU A 346 -4.69 -14.31 6.28
CA LEU A 346 -3.96 -15.08 7.27
C LEU A 346 -4.90 -15.86 8.20
N GLU A 347 -5.88 -15.19 8.78
CA GLU A 347 -6.85 -15.78 9.69
C GLU A 347 -7.74 -16.83 9.01
N THR A 348 -8.05 -16.66 7.73
CA THR A 348 -8.86 -17.60 6.97
C THR A 348 -8.06 -18.83 6.55
N VAL A 349 -6.85 -18.64 6.06
CA VAL A 349 -6.03 -19.74 5.52
C VAL A 349 -5.41 -20.56 6.64
N CYS A 350 -5.03 -19.94 7.75
CA CYS A 350 -4.29 -20.59 8.84
C CYS A 350 -5.15 -20.88 10.09
N GLY A 351 -6.38 -20.34 10.15
CA GLY A 351 -7.35 -20.56 11.22
C GLY A 351 -8.14 -21.85 11.14
#